data_354a7549ef58ff6777dd52c27962544e
#
_entry.id   354a7549ef58ff6777dd52c27962544e
#
_cell.length_a   1.000
_cell.length_b   1.000
_cell.length_c   1.000
_cell.angle_alpha   90.00
_cell.angle_beta   90.00
_cell.angle_gamma   90.00
#
_symmetry.space_group_name_H-M   'P 1'
#
loop_
_entity.id
_entity.type
_entity.pdbx_description
1 polymer ?
#
loop_
_entity_poly.entity_id
_entity_poly.type
_entity_poly.pdbx_seq_one_letter_code
_entity_poly.pdbx_strand_id
1 'polypeptide(L)'
;ITMDFTTKEKPKDADGKVIEDAPEEEHTETRTLNSMQPLWTRNKSDIKPEEYKEFFQHQFYEWEEPMEIFHNRVEGAVDYTALLFIPGKAPFNLYYADYEPGIQLYSRHVFIMDKCKDLLPDYLRFVKGLVDSPDLSLNISRELLQKSRELSLIGRNLEKTILKTLKRNLEKDREKYETFWAEYGKSLKIGVY
;
A
#
# COMPACT_ATOMS: atom_id res chain seq x y z
N ILE A 1 21.11 4.69 4.39
CA ILE A 1 22.27 4.38 3.55
C ILE A 1 22.17 5.27 2.32
N THR A 2 23.19 6.07 2.09
CA THR A 2 23.35 6.85 0.86
C THR A 2 24.36 6.15 -0.03
N MET A 3 24.18 6.27 -1.32
CA MET A 3 25.11 5.75 -2.33
C MET A 3 25.32 6.81 -3.40
N ASP A 4 26.57 6.97 -3.80
CA ASP A 4 26.95 7.88 -4.86
C ASP A 4 26.89 7.13 -6.19
N PHE A 5 26.12 7.67 -7.12
CA PHE A 5 26.03 7.17 -8.50
C PHE A 5 26.81 8.13 -9.39
N THR A 6 27.87 7.64 -9.99
CA THR A 6 28.65 8.41 -10.96
C THR A 6 28.19 8.01 -12.36
N THR A 7 27.59 8.95 -13.08
CA THR A 7 27.22 8.78 -14.47
C THR A 7 28.17 9.58 -15.33
N LYS A 8 28.73 8.97 -16.38
CA LYS A 8 29.56 9.63 -17.36
C LYS A 8 28.70 10.01 -18.55
N GLU A 9 28.53 11.28 -18.79
CA GLU A 9 27.80 11.78 -19.95
C GLU A 9 28.67 12.73 -20.76
N LYS A 10 28.55 12.66 -22.09
CA LYS A 10 29.18 13.63 -22.97
C LYS A 10 28.31 14.89 -23.03
N PRO A 11 28.92 16.09 -23.02
CA PRO A 11 28.19 17.33 -23.12
C PRO A 11 27.38 17.40 -24.43
N LYS A 12 26.23 18.05 -24.35
CA LYS A 12 25.33 18.29 -25.50
C LYS A 12 25.48 19.74 -25.94
N ASP A 13 25.38 19.97 -27.24
CA ASP A 13 25.36 21.32 -27.81
C ASP A 13 24.03 22.04 -27.55
N ALA A 14 23.91 23.30 -28.00
CA ALA A 14 22.70 24.11 -27.85
C ALA A 14 21.47 23.51 -28.54
N ASP A 15 21.64 22.58 -29.47
CA ASP A 15 20.59 21.86 -30.20
C ASP A 15 20.30 20.48 -29.61
N GLY A 16 20.94 20.11 -28.47
CA GLY A 16 20.71 18.86 -27.74
C GLY A 16 21.45 17.64 -28.33
N LYS A 17 22.38 17.83 -29.29
CA LYS A 17 23.19 16.74 -29.85
C LYS A 17 24.45 16.52 -29.03
N VAL A 18 24.80 15.25 -28.85
CA VAL A 18 26.03 14.83 -28.13
C VAL A 18 27.27 15.25 -28.93
N ILE A 19 28.19 15.96 -28.28
CA ILE A 19 29.48 16.34 -28.86
C ILE A 19 30.44 15.16 -28.75
N GLU A 20 30.70 14.45 -29.85
CA GLU A 20 31.45 13.19 -29.85
C GLU A 20 32.93 13.33 -29.41
N ASP A 21 33.57 14.47 -29.69
CA ASP A 21 34.96 14.73 -29.35
C ASP A 21 35.19 15.42 -28.00
N ALA A 22 34.17 15.68 -27.24
CA ALA A 22 34.30 16.29 -25.91
C ALA A 22 34.65 15.23 -24.85
N PRO A 23 35.45 15.60 -23.85
CA PRO A 23 35.72 14.71 -22.70
C PRO A 23 34.41 14.41 -21.94
N GLU A 24 34.28 13.18 -21.46
CA GLU A 24 33.12 12.78 -20.62
C GLU A 24 33.18 13.56 -19.31
N GLU A 25 32.06 14.15 -18.95
CA GLU A 25 31.86 14.78 -17.65
C GLU A 25 31.29 13.77 -16.67
N GLU A 26 31.91 13.67 -15.49
CA GLU A 26 31.44 12.82 -14.43
C GLU A 26 30.46 13.59 -13.55
N HIS A 27 29.18 13.19 -13.57
CA HIS A 27 28.17 13.69 -12.65
C HIS A 27 27.98 12.69 -11.52
N THR A 28 28.31 13.10 -10.30
CA THR A 28 28.08 12.29 -9.11
C THR A 28 26.79 12.78 -8.43
N GLU A 29 25.78 11.91 -8.37
CA GLU A 29 24.54 12.15 -7.65
C GLU A 29 24.47 11.25 -6.42
N THR A 30 24.38 11.83 -5.23
CA THR A 30 24.18 11.07 -4.00
C THR A 30 22.70 10.77 -3.82
N ARG A 31 22.32 9.49 -3.91
CA ARG A 31 20.95 9.04 -3.69
C ARG A 31 20.83 8.31 -2.36
N THR A 32 19.77 8.63 -1.63
CA THR A 32 19.41 7.88 -0.43
C THR A 32 18.71 6.60 -0.84
N LEU A 33 19.36 5.44 -0.69
CA LEU A 33 18.84 4.13 -1.07
C LEU A 33 17.81 3.59 -0.10
N ASN A 34 17.81 4.07 1.15
CA ASN A 34 16.90 3.61 2.17
C ASN A 34 16.49 4.79 3.04
N SER A 35 15.23 5.15 3.02
CA SER A 35 14.67 6.06 4.00
C SER A 35 14.60 5.33 5.34
N MET A 36 15.18 5.89 6.39
CA MET A 36 15.12 5.30 7.73
C MET A 36 13.71 5.34 8.34
N GLN A 37 12.79 6.03 7.70
CA GLN A 37 11.42 6.22 8.17
C GLN A 37 10.46 5.52 7.21
N PRO A 38 9.72 4.50 7.67
CA PRO A 38 8.70 3.83 6.86
C PRO A 38 7.64 4.81 6.36
N LEU A 39 7.17 4.62 5.12
CA LEU A 39 6.22 5.52 4.48
C LEU A 39 4.96 5.75 5.32
N TRP A 40 4.41 4.69 5.92
CA TRP A 40 3.18 4.74 6.71
C TRP A 40 3.31 5.47 8.04
N THR A 41 4.53 5.76 8.50
CA THR A 41 4.78 6.52 9.74
C THR A 41 4.88 8.02 9.50
N ARG A 42 5.00 8.45 8.25
CA ARG A 42 5.07 9.86 7.85
C ARG A 42 3.69 10.51 7.85
N ASN A 43 3.65 11.83 8.00
CA ASN A 43 2.39 12.55 7.84
C ASN A 43 1.91 12.46 6.39
N LYS A 44 0.61 12.24 6.22
CA LYS A 44 -0.01 12.15 4.89
C LYS A 44 0.23 13.41 4.02
N SER A 45 0.31 14.59 4.66
CA SER A 45 0.59 15.87 3.97
C SER A 45 1.98 15.95 3.36
N ASP A 46 2.93 15.14 3.87
CA ASP A 46 4.34 15.18 3.50
C ASP A 46 4.72 14.11 2.47
N ILE A 47 3.72 13.33 2.04
CA ILE A 47 3.90 12.22 1.10
C ILE A 47 3.27 12.60 -0.23
N LYS A 48 4.05 12.52 -1.29
CA LYS A 48 3.56 12.75 -2.65
C LYS A 48 2.78 11.54 -3.17
N PRO A 49 1.82 11.74 -4.08
CA PRO A 49 1.07 10.64 -4.69
C PRO A 49 1.97 9.58 -5.35
N GLU A 50 3.07 10.01 -5.96
CA GLU A 50 4.06 9.16 -6.62
C GLU A 50 4.73 8.19 -5.63
N GLU A 51 5.03 8.66 -4.41
CA GLU A 51 5.64 7.82 -3.35
C GLU A 51 4.71 6.68 -2.92
N TYR A 52 3.40 6.93 -2.85
CA TYR A 52 2.41 5.87 -2.57
C TYR A 52 2.34 4.85 -3.70
N LYS A 53 2.38 5.31 -4.95
CA LYS A 53 2.36 4.45 -6.13
C LYS A 53 3.61 3.57 -6.17
N GLU A 54 4.80 4.16 -6.03
CA GLU A 54 6.06 3.43 -6.00
C GLU A 54 6.07 2.40 -4.86
N PHE A 55 5.64 2.80 -3.67
CA PHE A 55 5.53 1.89 -2.53
C PHE A 55 4.60 0.72 -2.85
N PHE A 56 3.41 0.99 -3.41
CA PHE A 56 2.46 -0.05 -3.77
C PHE A 56 3.03 -1.02 -4.80
N GLN A 57 3.64 -0.52 -5.85
CA GLN A 57 4.22 -1.32 -6.92
C GLN A 57 5.38 -2.19 -6.40
N HIS A 58 6.29 -1.63 -5.60
CA HIS A 58 7.44 -2.37 -5.09
C HIS A 58 7.06 -3.36 -3.98
N GLN A 59 6.21 -2.95 -3.04
CA GLN A 59 5.87 -3.78 -1.88
C GLN A 59 4.93 -4.94 -2.22
N PHE A 60 4.02 -4.73 -3.16
CA PHE A 60 2.99 -5.72 -3.51
C PHE A 60 3.16 -6.30 -4.91
N TYR A 61 4.25 -5.96 -5.62
CA TYR A 61 4.58 -6.44 -6.96
C TYR A 61 3.46 -6.16 -7.97
N GLU A 62 2.86 -4.99 -7.86
CA GLU A 62 1.79 -4.54 -8.75
C GLU A 62 2.33 -3.66 -9.87
N TRP A 63 1.78 -3.81 -11.07
CA TRP A 63 2.20 -3.03 -12.22
C TRP A 63 1.35 -1.77 -12.42
N GLU A 64 0.08 -1.85 -12.00
CA GLU A 64 -0.88 -0.76 -12.17
C GLU A 64 -0.94 0.14 -10.93
N GLU A 65 -1.50 1.32 -11.12
CA GLU A 65 -1.73 2.25 -10.02
C GLU A 65 -2.92 1.79 -9.16
N PRO A 66 -2.88 2.04 -7.86
CA PRO A 66 -4.04 1.78 -7.02
C PRO A 66 -5.17 2.76 -7.34
N MET A 67 -6.40 2.27 -7.45
CA MET A 67 -7.57 3.13 -7.64
C MET A 67 -8.01 3.85 -6.36
N GLU A 68 -7.65 3.33 -5.19
CA GLU A 68 -7.89 3.96 -3.89
C GLU A 68 -6.72 3.72 -2.94
N ILE A 69 -6.42 4.74 -2.15
CA ILE A 69 -5.37 4.72 -1.12
C ILE A 69 -5.97 5.16 0.21
N PHE A 70 -5.80 4.34 1.23
CA PHE A 70 -6.21 4.63 2.59
C PHE A 70 -4.97 4.76 3.46
N HIS A 71 -4.62 5.96 3.86
CA HIS A 71 -3.57 6.20 4.83
C HIS A 71 -4.22 6.86 6.06
N ASN A 72 -4.41 6.07 7.11
CA ASN A 72 -5.11 6.47 8.31
C ASN A 72 -4.26 6.17 9.55
N ARG A 73 -4.17 7.16 10.42
CA ARG A 73 -3.68 7.00 11.79
C ARG A 73 -4.84 7.13 12.74
N VAL A 74 -5.02 6.14 13.58
CA VAL A 74 -6.11 6.07 14.56
C VAL A 74 -5.51 5.95 15.94
N GLU A 75 -5.97 6.81 16.84
CA GLU A 75 -5.61 6.81 18.24
C GLU A 75 -6.90 6.64 19.05
N GLY A 76 -6.94 5.70 20.00
CA GLY A 76 -8.16 5.44 20.77
C GLY A 76 -8.13 4.16 21.57
N ALA A 77 -9.16 3.33 21.45
CA ALA A 77 -9.23 2.05 22.13
C ALA A 77 -8.14 1.04 21.66
N VAL A 78 -7.67 1.22 20.45
CA VAL A 78 -6.50 0.57 19.86
C VAL A 78 -5.83 1.59 18.96
N ASP A 79 -4.53 1.77 19.15
CA ASP A 79 -3.73 2.65 18.33
C ASP A 79 -3.16 1.91 17.12
N TYR A 80 -3.33 2.47 15.94
CA TYR A 80 -2.74 1.88 14.73
C TYR A 80 -2.59 2.88 13.59
N THR A 81 -1.66 2.57 12.70
CA THR A 81 -1.54 3.19 11.39
C THR A 81 -1.87 2.14 10.33
N ALA A 82 -2.70 2.49 9.37
CA ALA A 82 -3.05 1.64 8.25
C ALA A 82 -2.71 2.33 6.93
N LEU A 83 -2.03 1.61 6.06
CA LEU A 83 -1.79 2.01 4.67
C LEU A 83 -2.33 0.90 3.77
N LEU A 84 -3.54 1.12 3.24
CA LEU A 84 -4.25 0.14 2.41
C LEU A 84 -4.46 0.68 0.99
N PHE A 85 -4.57 -0.25 0.05
CA PHE A 85 -4.74 0.02 -1.36
C PHE A 85 -5.83 -0.87 -1.95
N ILE A 86 -6.63 -0.31 -2.85
CA ILE A 86 -7.44 -1.09 -3.78
C ILE A 86 -6.68 -1.08 -5.11
N PRO A 87 -6.22 -2.24 -5.64
CA PRO A 87 -5.52 -2.31 -6.91
C PRO A 87 -6.37 -1.77 -8.07
N GLY A 88 -5.73 -1.27 -9.12
CA GLY A 88 -6.41 -0.77 -10.32
C GLY A 88 -7.17 -1.86 -11.08
N LYS A 89 -6.64 -3.09 -11.04
CA LYS A 89 -7.25 -4.29 -11.63
C LYS A 89 -7.33 -5.43 -10.65
N ALA A 90 -8.38 -6.25 -10.80
CA ALA A 90 -8.52 -7.48 -10.04
C ALA A 90 -7.48 -8.50 -10.50
N PRO A 91 -6.72 -9.15 -9.58
CA PRO A 91 -5.87 -10.26 -9.93
C PRO A 91 -6.70 -11.38 -10.60
N PHE A 92 -6.15 -12.00 -11.65
CA PHE A 92 -6.85 -13.07 -12.39
C PHE A 92 -7.27 -14.24 -11.49
N ASN A 93 -6.52 -14.48 -10.41
CA ASN A 93 -6.76 -15.57 -9.46
C ASN A 93 -7.57 -15.14 -8.22
N LEU A 94 -8.14 -13.92 -8.19
CA LEU A 94 -8.85 -13.38 -7.02
C LEU A 94 -9.91 -14.35 -6.45
N TYR A 95 -10.55 -15.13 -7.31
CA TYR A 95 -11.63 -16.06 -6.96
C TYR A 95 -11.18 -17.52 -6.92
N TYR A 96 -9.91 -17.80 -7.07
CA TYR A 96 -9.38 -19.17 -7.01
C TYR A 96 -9.20 -19.59 -5.55
N ALA A 97 -9.25 -20.90 -5.33
CA ALA A 97 -9.14 -21.46 -3.97
C ALA A 97 -7.75 -21.25 -3.33
N ASP A 98 -6.72 -21.09 -4.15
CA ASP A 98 -5.34 -20.84 -3.75
C ASP A 98 -5.01 -19.35 -3.57
N TYR A 99 -5.98 -18.44 -3.85
CA TYR A 99 -5.76 -17.03 -3.60
C TYR A 99 -5.68 -16.76 -2.10
N GLU A 100 -4.59 -16.17 -1.69
CA GLU A 100 -4.34 -15.80 -0.29
C GLU A 100 -4.55 -14.30 -0.09
N PRO A 101 -5.75 -13.88 0.37
CA PRO A 101 -5.98 -12.50 0.77
C PRO A 101 -5.22 -12.21 2.06
N GLY A 102 -4.96 -10.97 2.30
CA GLY A 102 -4.42 -10.58 3.59
C GLY A 102 -3.65 -9.28 3.56
N ILE A 103 -3.52 -8.77 4.76
CA ILE A 103 -2.85 -7.52 5.05
C ILE A 103 -1.60 -7.84 5.84
N GLN A 104 -0.49 -7.17 5.54
CA GLN A 104 0.73 -7.27 6.31
C GLN A 104 0.55 -6.67 7.69
N LEU A 105 1.00 -7.36 8.72
CA LEU A 105 0.97 -6.86 10.09
C LEU A 105 2.35 -6.50 10.58
N TYR A 106 2.42 -5.32 11.20
CA TYR A 106 3.57 -4.81 11.92
C TYR A 106 3.19 -4.46 13.35
N SER A 107 4.14 -4.55 14.25
CA SER A 107 4.02 -3.99 15.60
C SER A 107 5.26 -3.15 15.88
N ARG A 108 5.07 -1.87 16.19
CA ARG A 108 6.16 -0.93 16.42
C ARG A 108 7.20 -0.96 15.29
N HIS A 109 6.71 -0.99 14.04
CA HIS A 109 7.49 -1.06 12.80
C HIS A 109 8.24 -2.39 12.59
N VAL A 110 8.01 -3.40 13.44
CA VAL A 110 8.57 -4.74 13.28
C VAL A 110 7.56 -5.62 12.55
N PHE A 111 7.99 -6.26 11.48
CA PHE A 111 7.17 -7.16 10.69
C PHE A 111 6.76 -8.42 11.50
N ILE A 112 5.47 -8.74 11.50
CA ILE A 112 4.91 -9.92 12.18
C ILE A 112 4.51 -10.99 11.18
N MET A 113 3.67 -10.64 10.20
CA MET A 113 3.17 -11.58 9.20
C MET A 113 2.80 -10.89 7.88
N ASP A 114 2.95 -11.62 6.79
CA ASP A 114 2.67 -11.11 5.45
C ASP A 114 1.17 -11.10 5.11
N LYS A 115 0.42 -12.09 5.56
CA LYS A 115 -0.98 -12.28 5.19
C LYS A 115 -1.85 -12.60 6.39
N CYS A 116 -2.46 -11.58 6.97
CA CYS A 116 -3.46 -11.73 8.01
C CYS A 116 -4.85 -11.88 7.36
N LYS A 117 -5.28 -13.13 7.15
CA LYS A 117 -6.54 -13.44 6.46
C LYS A 117 -7.78 -12.99 7.24
N ASP A 118 -7.67 -12.96 8.58
CA ASP A 118 -8.81 -12.70 9.47
C ASP A 118 -9.00 -11.20 9.77
N LEU A 119 -8.15 -10.33 9.24
CA LEU A 119 -8.24 -8.89 9.51
C LEU A 119 -9.41 -8.24 8.77
N LEU A 120 -9.62 -8.61 7.51
CA LEU A 120 -10.74 -8.13 6.71
C LEU A 120 -11.65 -9.29 6.30
N PRO A 121 -12.97 -9.04 6.17
CA PRO A 121 -13.89 -10.08 5.69
C PRO A 121 -13.59 -10.46 4.23
N ASP A 122 -13.96 -11.68 3.87
CA ASP A 122 -13.63 -12.28 2.57
C ASP A 122 -14.09 -11.47 1.36
N TYR A 123 -15.20 -10.75 1.49
CA TYR A 123 -15.67 -9.88 0.41
C TYR A 123 -14.78 -8.64 0.16
N LEU A 124 -13.82 -8.34 1.04
CA LEU A 124 -12.76 -7.33 0.87
C LEU A 124 -11.40 -7.95 0.57
N ARG A 125 -11.35 -9.20 0.14
CA ARG A 125 -10.12 -9.97 -0.13
C ARG A 125 -9.17 -9.33 -1.15
N PHE A 126 -9.67 -8.42 -1.96
CA PHE A 126 -8.90 -7.68 -2.96
C PHE A 126 -8.05 -6.53 -2.37
N VAL A 127 -8.30 -6.14 -1.12
CA VAL A 127 -7.56 -5.06 -0.47
C VAL A 127 -6.16 -5.54 -0.12
N LYS A 128 -5.16 -4.76 -0.48
CA LYS A 128 -3.75 -4.97 -0.14
C LYS A 128 -3.26 -3.87 0.77
N GLY A 129 -2.19 -4.11 1.49
CA GLY A 129 -1.62 -3.08 2.36
C GLY A 129 -1.04 -3.62 3.64
N LEU A 130 -0.92 -2.74 4.59
CA LEU A 130 -0.36 -3.06 5.91
C LEU A 130 -1.08 -2.33 7.04
N VAL A 131 -0.95 -2.90 8.22
CA VAL A 131 -1.33 -2.30 9.49
C VAL A 131 -0.16 -2.40 10.46
N ASP A 132 0.14 -1.31 11.12
CA ASP A 132 1.17 -1.21 12.15
C ASP A 132 0.53 -0.70 13.43
N SER A 133 0.59 -1.50 14.50
CA SER A 133 0.00 -1.13 15.78
C SER A 133 0.92 -1.46 16.94
N PRO A 134 1.20 -0.52 17.84
CA PRO A 134 1.98 -0.77 19.05
C PRO A 134 1.26 -1.70 20.05
N ASP A 135 -0.07 -1.83 19.91
CA ASP A 135 -0.91 -2.63 20.79
C ASP A 135 -0.91 -4.12 20.42
N LEU A 136 -0.39 -4.47 19.24
CA LEU A 136 -0.19 -5.85 18.85
C LEU A 136 1.07 -6.42 19.51
N SER A 137 0.91 -7.51 20.26
CA SER A 137 2.03 -8.12 20.98
C SER A 137 2.95 -8.91 20.06
N LEU A 138 4.25 -8.65 20.14
CA LEU A 138 5.30 -9.40 19.43
C LEU A 138 5.54 -10.80 20.01
N ASN A 139 5.10 -11.06 21.25
CA ASN A 139 5.38 -12.30 21.97
C ASN A 139 4.24 -13.32 21.89
N ILE A 140 3.23 -13.07 21.08
CA ILE A 140 2.08 -13.96 20.88
C ILE A 140 2.29 -14.78 19.61
N SER A 141 1.86 -16.06 19.63
CA SER A 141 1.84 -16.84 18.40
C SER A 141 0.89 -16.22 17.37
N ARG A 142 1.18 -16.42 16.09
CA ARG A 142 0.35 -15.87 14.99
C ARG A 142 -1.13 -16.24 15.11
N GLU A 143 -1.41 -17.45 15.57
CA GLU A 143 -2.77 -17.98 15.78
C GLU A 143 -3.52 -17.25 16.91
N LEU A 144 -2.83 -16.95 18.00
CA LEU A 144 -3.40 -16.20 19.12
C LEU A 144 -3.58 -14.72 18.76
N LEU A 145 -2.65 -14.16 17.99
CA LEU A 145 -2.76 -12.79 17.52
C LEU A 145 -4.00 -12.59 16.64
N GLN A 146 -4.27 -13.53 15.73
CA GLN A 146 -5.45 -13.49 14.85
C GLN A 146 -6.77 -13.50 15.62
N LYS A 147 -6.81 -14.06 16.81
CA LYS A 147 -7.98 -14.11 17.71
C LYS A 147 -8.01 -12.96 18.71
N SER A 148 -7.07 -12.01 18.63
CA SER A 148 -7.01 -10.91 19.60
C SER A 148 -8.17 -9.93 19.43
N ARG A 149 -8.57 -9.31 20.54
CA ARG A 149 -9.60 -8.28 20.56
C ARG A 149 -9.14 -7.03 19.77
N GLU A 150 -7.88 -6.68 19.90
CA GLU A 150 -7.25 -5.53 19.24
C GLU A 150 -7.34 -5.69 17.73
N LEU A 151 -6.95 -6.85 17.20
CA LEU A 151 -7.01 -7.12 15.77
C LEU A 151 -8.45 -7.07 15.25
N SER A 152 -9.41 -7.61 16.01
CA SER A 152 -10.84 -7.57 15.66
C SER A 152 -11.40 -6.14 15.66
N LEU A 153 -10.92 -5.26 16.54
CA LEU A 153 -11.30 -3.84 16.56
C LEU A 153 -10.72 -3.10 15.35
N ILE A 154 -9.44 -3.34 15.05
CA ILE A 154 -8.78 -2.77 13.87
C ILE A 154 -9.54 -3.18 12.61
N GLY A 155 -9.82 -4.48 12.45
CA GLY A 155 -10.53 -5.01 11.26
C GLY A 155 -11.88 -4.34 11.03
N ARG A 156 -12.72 -4.22 12.06
CA ARG A 156 -14.03 -3.54 11.97
C ARG A 156 -13.90 -2.05 11.60
N ASN A 157 -12.89 -1.37 12.11
CA ASN A 157 -12.67 0.03 11.78
C ASN A 157 -12.21 0.20 10.32
N LEU A 158 -11.35 -0.68 9.84
CA LEU A 158 -10.87 -0.69 8.46
C LEU A 158 -12.01 -1.01 7.49
N GLU A 159 -12.79 -2.05 7.77
CA GLU A 159 -13.99 -2.42 7.00
C GLU A 159 -14.94 -1.23 6.86
N LYS A 160 -15.31 -0.61 7.98
CA LYS A 160 -16.18 0.58 7.99
C LYS A 160 -15.61 1.73 7.17
N THR A 161 -14.30 1.96 7.24
CA THR A 161 -13.62 3.03 6.51
C THR A 161 -13.64 2.77 5.01
N ILE A 162 -13.35 1.53 4.59
CA ILE A 162 -13.38 1.12 3.19
C ILE A 162 -14.81 1.26 2.63
N LEU A 163 -15.80 0.69 3.30
CA LEU A 163 -17.20 0.76 2.86
C LEU A 163 -17.72 2.20 2.80
N LYS A 164 -17.35 3.06 3.77
CA LYS A 164 -17.70 4.48 3.75
C LYS A 164 -17.12 5.20 2.55
N THR A 165 -15.87 4.87 2.16
CA THR A 165 -15.22 5.46 0.99
C THR A 165 -15.89 4.99 -0.29
N LEU A 166 -16.18 3.71 -0.43
CA LEU A 166 -16.90 3.16 -1.59
C LEU A 166 -18.29 3.77 -1.73
N LYS A 167 -19.03 3.94 -0.62
CA LYS A 167 -20.30 4.64 -0.62
C LYS A 167 -20.18 6.10 -1.07
N ARG A 168 -19.18 6.81 -0.57
CA ARG A 168 -18.90 8.19 -1.00
C ARG A 168 -18.60 8.27 -2.50
N ASN A 169 -17.83 7.33 -3.04
CA ASN A 169 -17.53 7.29 -4.47
C ASN A 169 -18.81 7.01 -5.28
N LEU A 170 -19.67 6.09 -4.84
CA LEU A 170 -20.96 5.84 -5.46
C LEU A 170 -21.83 7.10 -5.54
N GLU A 171 -21.81 7.95 -4.51
CA GLU A 171 -22.64 9.16 -4.41
C GLU A 171 -22.02 10.39 -5.12
N LYS A 172 -20.69 10.51 -5.14
CA LYS A 172 -20.00 11.73 -5.56
C LYS A 172 -19.11 11.59 -6.79
N ASP A 173 -18.67 10.36 -7.11
CA ASP A 173 -17.77 10.04 -8.21
C ASP A 173 -18.20 8.71 -8.83
N ARG A 174 -19.31 8.77 -9.54
CA ARG A 174 -19.98 7.60 -10.11
C ARG A 174 -19.11 6.84 -11.09
N GLU A 175 -18.33 7.53 -11.92
CA GLU A 175 -17.44 6.92 -12.90
C GLU A 175 -16.36 6.06 -12.23
N LYS A 176 -15.73 6.63 -11.19
CA LYS A 176 -14.74 5.90 -10.39
C LYS A 176 -15.35 4.67 -9.71
N TYR A 177 -16.58 4.81 -9.20
CA TYR A 177 -17.28 3.69 -8.58
C TYR A 177 -17.64 2.59 -9.60
N GLU A 178 -18.06 2.95 -10.80
CA GLU A 178 -18.39 1.98 -11.86
C GLU A 178 -17.14 1.21 -12.32
N THR A 179 -16.00 1.89 -12.44
CA THR A 179 -14.71 1.23 -12.69
C THR A 179 -14.37 0.22 -11.59
N PHE A 180 -14.49 0.64 -10.33
CA PHE A 180 -14.31 -0.25 -9.17
C PHE A 180 -15.30 -1.42 -9.20
N TRP A 181 -16.57 -1.16 -9.49
CA TRP A 181 -17.60 -2.19 -9.52
C TRP A 181 -17.40 -3.23 -10.62
N ALA A 182 -16.89 -2.83 -11.78
CA ALA A 182 -16.56 -3.73 -12.88
C ALA A 182 -15.53 -4.79 -12.45
N GLU A 183 -14.53 -4.38 -11.66
CA GLU A 183 -13.45 -5.25 -11.19
C GLU A 183 -13.85 -6.08 -9.95
N TYR A 184 -14.48 -5.44 -8.95
CA TYR A 184 -14.64 -6.00 -7.60
C TYR A 184 -16.10 -6.22 -7.16
N GLY A 185 -17.09 -5.85 -7.98
CA GLY A 185 -18.51 -5.96 -7.62
C GLY A 185 -18.94 -7.39 -7.29
N LYS A 186 -18.32 -8.41 -7.94
CA LYS A 186 -18.58 -9.81 -7.62
C LYS A 186 -18.12 -10.17 -6.21
N SER A 187 -16.97 -9.64 -5.78
CA SER A 187 -16.44 -9.86 -4.43
C SER A 187 -17.33 -9.22 -3.37
N LEU A 188 -17.75 -7.97 -3.57
CA LEU A 188 -18.67 -7.29 -2.64
C LEU A 188 -20.00 -7.99 -2.46
N LYS A 189 -20.54 -8.61 -3.51
CA LYS A 189 -21.80 -9.36 -3.44
C LYS A 189 -21.74 -10.56 -2.49
N ILE A 190 -20.57 -11.14 -2.27
CA ILE A 190 -20.38 -12.22 -1.30
C ILE A 190 -20.72 -11.75 0.12
N GLY A 191 -20.48 -10.48 0.45
CA GLY A 191 -20.79 -9.90 1.76
C GLY A 191 -22.24 -9.61 2.03
N VAL A 192 -23.14 -9.83 1.04
CA VAL A 192 -24.60 -9.61 1.18
C VAL A 192 -25.32 -10.88 1.64
N TYR A 193 -24.69 -12.04 1.51
CA TYR A 193 -25.19 -13.34 1.94
C TYR A 193 -24.48 -13.77 3.21
#